data_640f13b4f72b552ff728d2fdaa9dd6b7
#
_entry.id   640f13b4f72b552ff728d2fdaa9dd6b7
#
_cell.length_a   1.000
_cell.length_b   1.000
_cell.length_c   1.000
_cell.angle_alpha   90.00
_cell.angle_beta   90.00
_cell.angle_gamma   90.00
#
_symmetry.space_group_name_H-M   'P 1'
#
loop_
_entity.id
_entity.type
_entity.pdbx_description
1 polymer ?
#
loop_
_entity_poly.entity_id
_entity_poly.type
_entity_poly.pdbx_seq_one_letter_code
_entity_poly.pdbx_strand_id
1 'polypeptide(L)'
;LFLTAAGSGALVGCAGSSRGVEHPRSGEGDDEVTPAEDLMREHGVLRRVMYLYDETSMRLDAQRDVPLDALAACAGIVRRVIEDYHEKLEEDFLFPRFEKAGKLAELTATLRRQHLVGRALTDQIVALAKAPLPDADRAKLATLLRSFNHMYRPHAAREDTVLFPELRGLVGAKAYEELGEQFEDEEKQMLGDQGFEHAVAEVARLEHAFGVDDLAKLTPQPA
;
A
#
# COMPACT_ATOMS: atom_id res chain seq x y z
N LEU A 1 24.87 -17.01 76.09
CA LEU A 1 23.76 -17.51 76.93
C LEU A 1 22.43 -17.32 76.19
N PHE A 2 21.68 -18.44 76.05
CA PHE A 2 20.24 -18.55 75.81
C PHE A 2 19.72 -18.17 74.41
N LEU A 3 18.84 -18.78 73.83
CA LEU A 3 18.19 -20.14 73.82
C LEU A 3 17.32 -20.16 72.55
N THR A 4 17.30 -21.24 71.91
CA THR A 4 16.42 -21.65 70.81
C THR A 4 14.95 -21.50 71.11
N ALA A 5 14.16 -21.13 70.09
CA ALA A 5 12.78 -21.58 69.96
C ALA A 5 12.39 -21.76 68.50
N ALA A 6 12.14 -23.01 68.16
CA ALA A 6 11.56 -23.44 66.91
C ALA A 6 10.08 -23.14 66.90
N GLY A 7 9.58 -22.52 65.80
CA GLY A 7 8.17 -22.34 65.53
C GLY A 7 7.85 -22.87 64.15
N SER A 8 7.24 -24.09 64.09
CA SER A 8 6.71 -24.66 62.87
C SER A 8 5.44 -23.96 62.48
N GLY A 9 5.43 -23.19 61.42
CA GLY A 9 4.26 -22.61 60.78
C GLY A 9 3.92 -23.38 59.51
N ALA A 10 2.83 -24.09 59.51
CA ALA A 10 2.28 -24.79 58.35
C ALA A 10 1.80 -23.78 57.31
N LEU A 11 2.39 -23.80 56.13
CA LEU A 11 1.91 -23.06 54.96
C LEU A 11 0.80 -23.89 54.29
N VAL A 12 -0.45 -23.44 54.47
CA VAL A 12 -1.59 -23.88 53.68
C VAL A 12 -1.43 -23.27 52.27
N GLY A 13 -1.09 -24.12 51.29
CA GLY A 13 -1.05 -23.76 49.88
C GLY A 13 -2.45 -23.60 49.30
N CYS A 14 -2.87 -22.36 49.04
CA CYS A 14 -4.00 -22.11 48.17
C CYS A 14 -3.55 -22.31 46.73
N ALA A 15 -3.92 -23.46 46.13
CA ALA A 15 -3.82 -23.68 44.71
C ALA A 15 -4.87 -22.81 43.99
N GLY A 16 -4.47 -21.63 43.56
CA GLY A 16 -5.26 -20.81 42.65
C GLY A 16 -5.21 -21.43 41.25
N SER A 17 -6.29 -22.09 40.84
CA SER A 17 -6.52 -22.50 39.46
C SER A 17 -6.65 -21.22 38.61
N SER A 18 -5.60 -20.80 37.94
CA SER A 18 -5.69 -19.89 36.82
C SER A 18 -6.38 -20.62 35.67
N ARG A 19 -7.70 -20.41 35.55
CA ARG A 19 -8.39 -20.71 34.28
C ARG A 19 -7.80 -19.80 33.23
N GLY A 20 -6.90 -20.36 32.40
CA GLY A 20 -6.50 -19.74 31.17
C GLY A 20 -7.75 -19.46 30.34
N VAL A 21 -7.94 -18.20 29.96
CA VAL A 21 -8.91 -17.86 28.94
C VAL A 21 -8.33 -18.45 27.66
N GLU A 22 -8.84 -19.65 27.29
CA GLU A 22 -8.61 -20.15 25.94
C GLU A 22 -9.33 -19.20 25.00
N HIS A 23 -8.55 -18.34 24.34
CA HIS A 23 -9.01 -17.72 23.10
C HIS A 23 -9.28 -18.88 22.13
N PRO A 24 -10.47 -18.96 21.52
CA PRO A 24 -10.69 -19.91 20.44
C PRO A 24 -9.62 -19.61 19.39
N ARG A 25 -8.74 -20.57 19.13
CA ARG A 25 -7.92 -20.57 17.92
C ARG A 25 -8.93 -20.60 16.78
N SER A 26 -9.11 -19.47 16.12
CA SER A 26 -9.69 -19.42 14.79
C SER A 26 -8.89 -20.41 13.97
N GLY A 27 -9.59 -21.36 13.31
CA GLY A 27 -8.94 -22.37 12.49
C GLY A 27 -8.01 -21.68 11.48
N GLU A 28 -6.85 -22.30 11.27
CA GLU A 28 -6.02 -22.09 10.11
C GLU A 28 -6.82 -22.58 8.88
N GLY A 29 -7.75 -21.73 8.42
CA GLY A 29 -8.05 -21.62 7.01
C GLY A 29 -7.08 -20.56 6.51
N ASP A 30 -6.36 -20.78 5.44
CA ASP A 30 -5.81 -19.71 4.66
C ASP A 30 -6.97 -18.73 4.42
N ASP A 31 -6.99 -17.59 5.13
CA ASP A 31 -8.00 -16.56 4.91
C ASP A 31 -7.68 -16.00 3.52
N GLU A 32 -8.38 -16.50 2.53
CA GLU A 32 -8.28 -16.10 1.13
C GLU A 32 -8.49 -14.59 1.06
N VAL A 33 -7.48 -13.88 0.55
CA VAL A 33 -7.50 -12.40 0.46
C VAL A 33 -8.67 -12.01 -0.44
N THR A 34 -9.54 -11.14 0.07
CA THR A 34 -10.69 -10.71 -0.74
C THR A 34 -10.27 -9.74 -1.85
N PRO A 35 -11.00 -9.64 -2.97
CA PRO A 35 -10.67 -8.71 -4.06
C PRO A 35 -10.46 -7.26 -3.59
N ALA A 36 -11.28 -6.79 -2.66
CA ALA A 36 -11.14 -5.44 -2.11
C ALA A 36 -9.90 -5.28 -1.22
N GLU A 37 -9.57 -6.30 -0.42
CA GLU A 37 -8.36 -6.29 0.41
C GLU A 37 -7.09 -6.33 -0.46
N ASP A 38 -7.12 -7.08 -1.55
CA ASP A 38 -6.01 -7.18 -2.48
C ASP A 38 -5.71 -5.82 -3.11
N LEU A 39 -6.70 -5.16 -3.68
CA LEU A 39 -6.57 -3.79 -4.20
C LEU A 39 -6.08 -2.79 -3.13
N MET A 40 -6.54 -2.92 -1.87
CA MET A 40 -6.07 -2.08 -0.77
C MET A 40 -4.60 -2.35 -0.39
N ARG A 41 -4.13 -3.60 -0.50
CA ARG A 41 -2.72 -3.96 -0.28
C ARG A 41 -1.82 -3.33 -1.34
N GLU A 42 -2.25 -3.33 -2.60
CA GLU A 42 -1.55 -2.67 -3.72
C GLU A 42 -1.51 -1.15 -3.53
N HIS A 43 -2.58 -0.53 -3.03
CA HIS A 43 -2.55 0.86 -2.56
C HIS A 43 -1.51 1.10 -1.47
N GLY A 44 -1.22 0.10 -0.65
CA GLY A 44 -0.11 0.15 0.32
C GLY A 44 1.23 0.37 -0.38
N VAL A 45 1.51 -0.36 -1.47
CA VAL A 45 2.71 -0.17 -2.31
C VAL A 45 2.73 1.22 -2.93
N LEU A 46 1.61 1.67 -3.52
CA LEU A 46 1.48 3.01 -4.09
C LEU A 46 1.78 4.11 -3.06
N ARG A 47 1.26 4.00 -1.83
CA ARG A 47 1.51 4.97 -0.74
C ARG A 47 2.98 5.06 -0.36
N ARG A 48 3.70 3.95 -0.38
CA ARG A 48 5.16 3.92 -0.14
C ARG A 48 5.91 4.63 -1.27
N VAL A 49 5.55 4.40 -2.52
CA VAL A 49 6.12 5.15 -3.66
C VAL A 49 5.80 6.64 -3.57
N MET A 50 4.57 7.02 -3.24
CA MET A 50 4.19 8.43 -3.05
C MET A 50 5.00 9.11 -1.93
N TYR A 51 5.37 8.38 -0.88
CA TYR A 51 6.27 8.89 0.15
C TYR A 51 7.67 9.18 -0.41
N LEU A 52 8.21 8.31 -1.26
CA LEU A 52 9.49 8.54 -1.94
C LEU A 52 9.42 9.71 -2.94
N TYR A 53 8.27 9.94 -3.56
CA TYR A 53 8.03 11.12 -4.40
C TYR A 53 8.02 12.42 -3.59
N ASP A 54 7.46 12.43 -2.37
CA ASP A 54 7.55 13.57 -1.46
C ASP A 54 8.99 13.83 -1.04
N GLU A 55 9.73 12.81 -0.62
CA GLU A 55 11.14 12.94 -0.25
C GLU A 55 11.99 13.45 -1.42
N THR A 56 11.73 12.95 -2.63
CA THR A 56 12.37 13.46 -3.84
C THR A 56 12.08 14.94 -4.06
N SER A 57 10.81 15.34 -3.96
CA SER A 57 10.39 16.73 -4.14
C SER A 57 11.07 17.67 -3.14
N MET A 58 11.14 17.25 -1.87
CA MET A 58 11.84 18.02 -0.82
C MET A 58 13.35 18.15 -1.09
N ARG A 59 14.00 17.09 -1.59
CA ARG A 59 15.43 17.14 -1.97
C ARG A 59 15.66 18.07 -3.15
N LEU A 60 14.80 18.01 -4.16
CA LEU A 60 14.88 18.88 -5.34
C LEU A 60 14.74 20.36 -4.95
N ASP A 61 13.76 20.71 -4.12
CA ASP A 61 13.54 22.06 -3.62
C ASP A 61 14.72 22.59 -2.79
N ALA A 62 15.31 21.70 -1.98
CA ALA A 62 16.48 22.01 -1.16
C ALA A 62 17.83 21.93 -1.92
N GLN A 63 17.81 21.76 -3.24
CA GLN A 63 19.00 21.58 -4.08
C GLN A 63 19.93 20.45 -3.58
N ARG A 64 19.36 19.42 -2.95
CA ARG A 64 20.10 18.24 -2.50
C ARG A 64 20.14 17.17 -3.60
N ASP A 65 21.04 16.20 -3.45
CA ASP A 65 21.15 15.06 -4.35
C ASP A 65 19.91 14.16 -4.27
N VAL A 66 19.52 13.63 -5.41
CA VAL A 66 18.40 12.70 -5.59
C VAL A 66 18.94 11.42 -6.22
N PRO A 67 18.63 10.25 -5.68
CA PRO A 67 18.97 8.97 -6.30
C PRO A 67 18.07 8.72 -7.53
N LEU A 68 18.41 9.30 -8.68
CA LEU A 68 17.56 9.29 -9.88
C LEU A 68 17.26 7.89 -10.40
N ASP A 69 18.20 6.95 -10.29
CA ASP A 69 17.96 5.56 -10.67
C ASP A 69 16.89 4.90 -9.77
N ALA A 70 16.91 5.20 -8.46
CA ALA A 70 15.88 4.74 -7.55
C ALA A 70 14.53 5.42 -7.82
N LEU A 71 14.52 6.71 -8.18
CA LEU A 71 13.30 7.42 -8.61
C LEU A 71 12.72 6.82 -9.89
N ALA A 72 13.56 6.51 -10.87
CA ALA A 72 13.14 5.83 -12.09
C ALA A 72 12.54 4.44 -11.80
N ALA A 73 13.13 3.70 -10.85
CA ALA A 73 12.58 2.42 -10.40
C ALA A 73 11.24 2.58 -9.67
N CYS A 74 11.06 3.64 -8.85
CA CYS A 74 9.75 3.99 -8.26
C CYS A 74 8.67 4.19 -9.34
N ALA A 75 8.98 4.95 -10.38
CA ALA A 75 8.07 5.15 -11.51
C ALA A 75 7.82 3.85 -12.28
N GLY A 76 8.81 2.96 -12.33
CA GLY A 76 8.68 1.61 -12.89
C GLY A 76 7.70 0.73 -12.09
N ILE A 77 7.70 0.81 -10.76
CA ILE A 77 6.69 0.14 -9.93
C ILE A 77 5.30 0.69 -10.22
N VAL A 78 5.15 2.03 -10.24
CA VAL A 78 3.86 2.66 -10.59
C VAL A 78 3.36 2.14 -11.93
N ARG A 79 4.20 2.11 -12.96
CA ARG A 79 3.82 1.60 -14.29
C ARG A 79 3.33 0.15 -14.22
N ARG A 80 4.16 -0.75 -13.73
CA ARG A 80 3.87 -2.20 -13.79
C ARG A 80 2.76 -2.63 -12.83
N VAL A 81 2.83 -2.16 -11.57
CA VAL A 81 1.97 -2.67 -10.50
C VAL A 81 0.67 -1.88 -10.42
N ILE A 82 0.73 -0.58 -10.59
CA ILE A 82 -0.46 0.27 -10.44
C ILE A 82 -1.16 0.45 -11.79
N GLU A 83 -0.48 0.99 -12.81
CA GLU A 83 -1.14 1.40 -14.05
C GLU A 83 -1.46 0.25 -15.00
N ASP A 84 -0.54 -0.72 -15.15
CA ASP A 84 -0.68 -1.83 -16.09
C ASP A 84 -1.40 -3.04 -15.47
N TYR A 85 -1.49 -3.14 -14.13
CA TYR A 85 -2.17 -4.22 -13.42
C TYR A 85 -3.35 -3.70 -12.58
N HIS A 86 -3.13 -3.06 -11.44
CA HIS A 86 -4.16 -2.62 -10.49
C HIS A 86 -5.28 -1.80 -11.16
N GLU A 87 -4.95 -0.70 -11.83
CA GLU A 87 -5.92 0.14 -12.53
C GLU A 87 -6.66 -0.62 -13.64
N LYS A 88 -6.02 -1.63 -14.24
CA LYS A 88 -6.67 -2.48 -15.24
C LYS A 88 -7.71 -3.40 -14.62
N LEU A 89 -7.47 -3.92 -13.43
CA LEU A 89 -8.49 -4.68 -12.69
C LEU A 89 -9.72 -3.81 -12.42
N GLU A 90 -9.52 -2.57 -12.03
CA GLU A 90 -10.62 -1.63 -11.81
C GLU A 90 -11.35 -1.26 -13.09
N GLU A 91 -10.60 -0.89 -14.13
CA GLU A 91 -11.15 -0.49 -15.43
C GLU A 91 -11.92 -1.60 -16.13
N ASP A 92 -11.46 -2.84 -16.03
CA ASP A 92 -12.01 -3.97 -16.75
C ASP A 92 -13.04 -4.75 -15.92
N PHE A 93 -12.89 -4.81 -14.59
CA PHE A 93 -13.77 -5.61 -13.75
C PHE A 93 -14.68 -4.79 -12.81
N LEU A 94 -14.19 -3.72 -12.18
CA LEU A 94 -14.97 -2.98 -11.18
C LEU A 94 -15.85 -1.90 -11.81
N PHE A 95 -15.26 -0.93 -12.48
CA PHE A 95 -15.97 0.25 -12.98
C PHE A 95 -17.17 -0.10 -13.87
N PRO A 96 -17.06 -1.07 -14.82
CA PRO A 96 -18.22 -1.43 -15.64
C PRO A 96 -19.41 -1.99 -14.84
N ARG A 97 -19.15 -2.64 -13.69
CA ARG A 97 -20.21 -3.16 -12.82
C ARG A 97 -20.97 -2.03 -12.11
N PHE A 98 -20.23 -1.03 -11.60
CA PHE A 98 -20.81 0.16 -11.00
C PHE A 98 -21.56 1.00 -12.01
N GLU A 99 -20.99 1.24 -13.18
CA GLU A 99 -21.59 1.98 -14.28
C GLU A 99 -22.90 1.33 -14.75
N LYS A 100 -22.91 0.01 -14.96
CA LYS A 100 -24.09 -0.76 -15.35
C LYS A 100 -25.22 -0.69 -14.31
N ALA A 101 -24.86 -0.67 -13.04
CA ALA A 101 -25.82 -0.57 -11.94
C ALA A 101 -26.31 0.88 -11.69
N GLY A 102 -25.73 1.87 -12.37
CA GLY A 102 -26.00 3.29 -12.10
C GLY A 102 -25.53 3.75 -10.71
N LYS A 103 -24.61 3.00 -10.08
CA LYS A 103 -24.13 3.26 -8.73
C LYS A 103 -22.70 3.85 -8.81
N LEU A 104 -22.47 4.96 -8.13
CA LEU A 104 -21.17 5.66 -8.12
C LEU A 104 -20.61 6.00 -9.53
N ALA A 105 -21.47 6.12 -10.55
CA ALA A 105 -21.06 6.30 -11.94
C ALA A 105 -20.25 7.59 -12.18
N GLU A 106 -20.54 8.68 -11.46
CA GLU A 106 -19.73 9.91 -11.52
C GLU A 106 -18.34 9.73 -10.89
N LEU A 107 -18.27 8.94 -9.82
CA LEU A 107 -17.00 8.61 -9.18
C LEU A 107 -16.13 7.77 -10.11
N THR A 108 -16.66 6.66 -10.64
CA THR A 108 -15.90 5.77 -11.55
C THR A 108 -15.44 6.52 -12.82
N ALA A 109 -16.27 7.39 -13.38
CA ALA A 109 -15.88 8.23 -14.51
C ALA A 109 -14.75 9.22 -14.15
N THR A 110 -14.71 9.69 -12.91
CA THR A 110 -13.64 10.56 -12.43
C THR A 110 -12.35 9.78 -12.21
N LEU A 111 -12.42 8.62 -11.54
CA LEU A 111 -11.29 7.73 -11.30
C LEU A 111 -10.64 7.31 -12.63
N ARG A 112 -11.42 6.85 -13.60
CA ARG A 112 -10.95 6.49 -14.95
C ARG A 112 -10.20 7.63 -15.66
N ARG A 113 -10.66 8.88 -15.49
CA ARG A 113 -9.92 10.05 -16.02
C ARG A 113 -8.62 10.29 -15.27
N GLN A 114 -8.61 10.05 -13.96
CA GLN A 114 -7.39 10.20 -13.15
C GLN A 114 -6.34 9.16 -13.51
N HIS A 115 -6.73 7.92 -13.85
CA HIS A 115 -5.82 6.91 -14.42
C HIS A 115 -5.14 7.43 -15.69
N LEU A 116 -5.90 7.96 -16.64
CA LEU A 116 -5.32 8.53 -17.87
C LEU A 116 -4.33 9.66 -17.59
N VAL A 117 -4.66 10.54 -16.65
CA VAL A 117 -3.76 11.64 -16.24
C VAL A 117 -2.54 11.10 -15.50
N GLY A 118 -2.74 10.07 -14.65
CA GLY A 118 -1.68 9.38 -13.91
C GLY A 118 -0.61 8.82 -14.84
N ARG A 119 -1.03 8.05 -15.82
CA ARG A 119 -0.15 7.48 -16.86
C ARG A 119 0.68 8.56 -17.59
N ALA A 120 0.05 9.68 -17.92
CA ALA A 120 0.73 10.80 -18.55
C ALA A 120 1.74 11.51 -17.61
N LEU A 121 1.44 11.58 -16.30
CA LEU A 121 2.39 12.08 -15.29
C LEU A 121 3.57 11.12 -15.13
N THR A 122 3.32 9.82 -15.04
CA THR A 122 4.37 8.80 -14.96
C THR A 122 5.30 8.84 -16.16
N ASP A 123 4.78 8.98 -17.38
CA ASP A 123 5.60 9.13 -18.59
C ASP A 123 6.55 10.33 -18.48
N GLN A 124 6.06 11.47 -18.01
CA GLN A 124 6.88 12.67 -17.83
C GLN A 124 7.92 12.51 -16.70
N ILE A 125 7.55 11.86 -15.59
CA ILE A 125 8.47 11.57 -14.49
C ILE A 125 9.59 10.65 -14.98
N VAL A 126 9.28 9.56 -15.68
CA VAL A 126 10.27 8.64 -16.28
C VAL A 126 11.20 9.37 -17.26
N ALA A 127 10.66 10.29 -18.06
CA ALA A 127 11.46 11.06 -19.01
C ALA A 127 12.50 11.96 -18.33
N LEU A 128 12.20 12.48 -17.13
CA LEU A 128 13.06 13.37 -16.36
C LEU A 128 13.92 12.65 -15.29
N ALA A 129 13.52 11.47 -14.84
CA ALA A 129 14.26 10.69 -13.84
C ALA A 129 15.52 10.05 -14.45
N LYS A 130 16.41 10.86 -15.01
CA LYS A 130 17.65 10.44 -15.71
C LYS A 130 18.82 11.33 -15.32
N ALA A 131 19.99 10.74 -15.17
CA ALA A 131 21.22 11.48 -14.93
C ALA A 131 21.91 11.85 -16.27
N PRO A 132 22.49 13.06 -16.38
CA PRO A 132 22.40 14.15 -15.42
C PRO A 132 21.03 14.83 -15.46
N LEU A 133 20.50 15.26 -14.31
CA LEU A 133 19.28 16.07 -14.22
C LEU A 133 19.66 17.56 -14.28
N PRO A 134 19.34 18.28 -15.39
CA PRO A 134 19.62 19.70 -15.52
C PRO A 134 18.86 20.53 -14.49
N ASP A 135 19.43 21.63 -14.01
CA ASP A 135 18.78 22.53 -13.03
C ASP A 135 17.40 23.02 -13.49
N ALA A 136 17.25 23.29 -14.78
CA ALA A 136 15.96 23.69 -15.37
C ALA A 136 14.86 22.62 -15.23
N ASP A 137 15.22 21.35 -15.14
CA ASP A 137 14.29 20.23 -15.05
C ASP A 137 13.97 19.85 -13.60
N ARG A 138 14.79 20.27 -12.62
CA ARG A 138 14.57 19.96 -11.19
C ARG A 138 13.21 20.47 -10.68
N ALA A 139 12.90 21.74 -10.94
CA ALA A 139 11.61 22.33 -10.53
C ALA A 139 10.42 21.68 -11.23
N LYS A 140 10.59 21.33 -12.52
CA LYS A 140 9.57 20.63 -13.30
C LYS A 140 9.31 19.23 -12.72
N LEU A 141 10.36 18.47 -12.45
CA LEU A 141 10.26 17.13 -11.86
C LEU A 141 9.58 17.20 -10.49
N ALA A 142 9.99 18.10 -9.60
CA ALA A 142 9.35 18.29 -8.29
C ALA A 142 7.84 18.63 -8.42
N THR A 143 7.47 19.42 -9.42
CA THR A 143 6.06 19.75 -9.68
C THR A 143 5.26 18.54 -10.15
N LEU A 144 5.82 17.70 -11.03
CA LEU A 144 5.17 16.47 -11.51
C LEU A 144 4.92 15.48 -10.36
N LEU A 145 5.94 15.25 -9.51
CA LEU A 145 5.82 14.36 -8.35
C LEU A 145 4.74 14.84 -7.37
N ARG A 146 4.70 16.14 -7.08
CA ARG A 146 3.63 16.73 -6.24
C ARG A 146 2.25 16.62 -6.88
N SER A 147 2.15 16.82 -8.18
CA SER A 147 0.87 16.69 -8.91
C SER A 147 0.35 15.27 -8.89
N PHE A 148 1.24 14.29 -9.07
CA PHE A 148 0.92 12.88 -8.93
C PHE A 148 0.37 12.59 -7.53
N ASN A 149 1.12 12.93 -6.48
CA ASN A 149 0.72 12.70 -5.10
C ASN A 149 -0.58 13.43 -4.72
N HIS A 150 -0.78 14.66 -5.19
CA HIS A 150 -1.99 15.44 -4.93
C HIS A 150 -3.24 14.77 -5.53
N MET A 151 -3.11 14.15 -6.69
CA MET A 151 -4.21 13.44 -7.35
C MET A 151 -4.45 12.06 -6.73
N TYR A 152 -3.40 11.24 -6.56
CA TYR A 152 -3.57 9.84 -6.15
C TYR A 152 -3.90 9.65 -4.66
N ARG A 153 -3.51 10.57 -3.77
CA ARG A 153 -3.89 10.45 -2.35
C ARG A 153 -5.41 10.44 -2.12
N PRO A 154 -6.18 11.42 -2.61
CA PRO A 154 -7.64 11.39 -2.47
C PRO A 154 -8.30 10.34 -3.38
N HIS A 155 -7.69 9.95 -4.50
CA HIS A 155 -8.12 8.89 -5.40
C HIS A 155 -8.18 7.55 -4.65
N ALA A 156 -7.05 6.99 -4.25
CA ALA A 156 -6.96 5.75 -3.51
C ALA A 156 -7.77 5.76 -2.21
N ALA A 157 -7.82 6.90 -1.51
CA ALA A 157 -8.65 7.03 -0.33
C ALA A 157 -10.15 6.91 -0.64
N ARG A 158 -10.63 7.37 -1.81
CA ARG A 158 -12.04 7.22 -2.23
C ARG A 158 -12.35 5.77 -2.62
N GLU A 159 -11.45 5.11 -3.27
CA GLU A 159 -11.59 3.69 -3.60
C GLU A 159 -11.65 2.84 -2.32
N ASP A 160 -10.69 2.99 -1.43
CA ASP A 160 -10.63 2.25 -0.16
C ASP A 160 -11.86 2.47 0.72
N THR A 161 -12.45 3.67 0.73
CA THR A 161 -13.49 4.03 1.70
C THR A 161 -14.90 4.14 1.12
N VAL A 162 -15.03 4.18 -0.20
CA VAL A 162 -16.33 4.38 -0.87
C VAL A 162 -16.59 3.31 -1.93
N LEU A 163 -15.63 3.07 -2.85
CA LEU A 163 -15.87 2.17 -3.98
C LEU A 163 -15.77 0.70 -3.57
N PHE A 164 -14.64 0.28 -3.00
CA PHE A 164 -14.38 -1.12 -2.66
C PHE A 164 -15.35 -1.69 -1.63
N PRO A 165 -15.75 -0.96 -0.55
CA PRO A 165 -16.75 -1.45 0.39
C PRO A 165 -18.12 -1.78 -0.23
N GLU A 166 -18.47 -1.11 -1.32
CA GLU A 166 -19.74 -1.32 -2.01
C GLU A 166 -19.73 -2.50 -2.98
N LEU A 167 -18.53 -3.00 -3.37
CA LEU A 167 -18.38 -4.00 -4.42
C LEU A 167 -19.10 -5.30 -4.09
N ARG A 168 -18.88 -5.87 -2.88
CA ARG A 168 -19.51 -7.13 -2.48
C ARG A 168 -21.04 -7.05 -2.48
N GLY A 169 -21.59 -5.94 -1.99
CA GLY A 169 -23.03 -5.69 -1.99
C GLY A 169 -23.60 -5.50 -3.39
N LEU A 170 -22.78 -5.00 -4.31
CA LEU A 170 -23.18 -4.77 -5.71
C LEU A 170 -23.25 -6.08 -6.51
N VAL A 171 -22.24 -6.96 -6.38
CA VAL A 171 -22.12 -8.16 -7.21
C VAL A 171 -22.70 -9.40 -6.55
N GLY A 172 -22.83 -9.44 -5.22
CA GLY A 172 -23.20 -10.60 -4.42
C GLY A 172 -22.03 -11.51 -4.10
N ALA A 173 -22.19 -12.38 -3.09
CA ALA A 173 -21.09 -13.16 -2.52
C ALA A 173 -20.36 -14.02 -3.56
N LYS A 174 -21.10 -14.80 -4.35
CA LYS A 174 -20.50 -15.72 -5.34
C LYS A 174 -19.68 -14.99 -6.40
N ALA A 175 -20.20 -13.90 -6.99
CA ALA A 175 -19.46 -13.16 -7.99
C ALA A 175 -18.30 -12.35 -7.39
N TYR A 176 -18.32 -12.09 -6.09
CA TYR A 176 -17.21 -11.48 -5.37
C TYR A 176 -16.05 -12.46 -5.17
N GLU A 177 -16.35 -13.73 -4.85
CA GLU A 177 -15.36 -14.81 -4.78
C GLU A 177 -14.74 -15.08 -6.17
N GLU A 178 -15.57 -15.20 -7.21
CA GLU A 178 -15.11 -15.35 -8.61
C GLU A 178 -14.20 -14.18 -9.08
N LEU A 179 -14.41 -12.97 -8.55
CA LEU A 179 -13.51 -11.84 -8.80
C LEU A 179 -12.14 -12.02 -8.14
N GLY A 180 -12.09 -12.58 -6.92
CA GLY A 180 -10.83 -12.90 -6.25
C GLY A 180 -9.97 -13.85 -7.07
N GLU A 181 -10.56 -14.98 -7.51
CA GLU A 181 -9.90 -15.94 -8.38
C GLU A 181 -9.38 -15.27 -9.68
N GLN A 182 -10.18 -14.37 -10.28
CA GLN A 182 -9.77 -13.64 -11.47
C GLN A 182 -8.59 -12.70 -11.21
N PHE A 183 -8.55 -12.03 -10.06
CA PHE A 183 -7.46 -11.12 -9.72
C PHE A 183 -6.15 -11.85 -9.49
N GLU A 184 -6.20 -13.02 -8.82
CA GLU A 184 -5.04 -13.88 -8.64
C GLU A 184 -4.49 -14.39 -9.99
N ASP A 185 -5.37 -14.80 -10.91
CA ASP A 185 -4.98 -15.23 -12.26
C ASP A 185 -4.33 -14.07 -13.05
N GLU A 186 -4.90 -12.87 -12.99
CA GLU A 186 -4.34 -11.66 -13.63
C GLU A 186 -3.01 -11.24 -12.98
N GLU A 187 -2.87 -11.30 -11.64
CA GLU A 187 -1.60 -11.04 -10.96
C GLU A 187 -0.51 -11.98 -11.46
N LYS A 188 -0.80 -13.27 -11.45
CA LYS A 188 0.14 -14.28 -11.90
C LYS A 188 0.55 -14.10 -13.36
N GLN A 189 -0.39 -13.71 -14.22
CA GLN A 189 -0.13 -13.48 -15.64
C GLN A 189 0.70 -12.21 -15.87
N MET A 190 0.42 -11.12 -15.14
CA MET A 190 1.01 -9.82 -15.39
C MET A 190 2.29 -9.59 -14.59
N LEU A 191 2.33 -10.03 -13.34
CA LEU A 191 3.43 -9.80 -12.41
C LEU A 191 4.24 -11.05 -12.09
N GLY A 192 3.72 -12.24 -12.44
CA GLY A 192 4.32 -13.54 -12.15
C GLY A 192 3.97 -14.09 -10.77
N ASP A 193 4.46 -15.31 -10.49
CA ASP A 193 4.28 -15.89 -9.16
C ASP A 193 4.86 -14.96 -8.08
N GLN A 194 4.09 -14.67 -7.03
CA GLN A 194 4.45 -13.74 -5.95
C GLN A 194 4.67 -12.28 -6.43
N GLY A 195 3.84 -11.81 -7.36
CA GLY A 195 3.94 -10.46 -7.95
C GLY A 195 3.87 -9.35 -6.91
N PHE A 196 2.90 -9.43 -5.99
CA PHE A 196 2.74 -8.48 -4.91
C PHE A 196 3.94 -8.49 -3.93
N GLU A 197 4.42 -9.66 -3.49
CA GLU A 197 5.57 -9.79 -2.59
C GLU A 197 6.84 -9.23 -3.23
N HIS A 198 7.02 -9.44 -4.54
CA HIS A 198 8.13 -8.84 -5.29
C HIS A 198 8.03 -7.31 -5.31
N ALA A 199 6.85 -6.73 -5.52
CA ALA A 199 6.63 -5.28 -5.47
C ALA A 199 6.93 -4.71 -4.08
N VAL A 200 6.48 -5.37 -3.01
CA VAL A 200 6.78 -5.00 -1.61
C VAL A 200 8.28 -5.05 -1.34
N ALA A 201 8.97 -6.09 -1.79
CA ALA A 201 10.41 -6.21 -1.62
C ALA A 201 11.19 -5.15 -2.43
N GLU A 202 10.70 -4.82 -3.64
CA GLU A 202 11.31 -3.80 -4.48
C GLU A 202 11.17 -2.42 -3.85
N VAL A 203 9.98 -2.01 -3.40
CA VAL A 203 9.80 -0.72 -2.76
C VAL A 203 10.59 -0.59 -1.47
N ALA A 204 10.76 -1.68 -0.69
CA ALA A 204 11.60 -1.68 0.50
C ALA A 204 13.09 -1.40 0.17
N ARG A 205 13.60 -1.96 -0.92
CA ARG A 205 14.97 -1.64 -1.39
C ARG A 205 15.11 -0.17 -1.81
N LEU A 206 14.05 0.41 -2.40
CA LEU A 206 14.05 1.82 -2.78
C LEU A 206 14.00 2.74 -1.57
N GLU A 207 13.21 2.42 -0.54
CA GLU A 207 13.21 3.15 0.74
C GLU A 207 14.61 3.15 1.38
N HIS A 208 15.31 2.00 1.33
CA HIS A 208 16.69 1.92 1.78
C HIS A 208 17.63 2.82 0.95
N ALA A 209 17.50 2.82 -0.38
CA ALA A 209 18.30 3.67 -1.26
C ALA A 209 18.07 5.18 -1.01
N PHE A 210 16.86 5.54 -0.59
CA PHE A 210 16.54 6.90 -0.14
C PHE A 210 16.96 7.18 1.31
N GLY A 211 17.33 6.16 2.10
CA GLY A 211 17.69 6.28 3.53
C GLY A 211 16.50 6.60 4.43
N VAL A 212 15.30 6.14 4.06
CA VAL A 212 14.03 6.37 4.77
C VAL A 212 13.33 5.08 5.21
N ASP A 213 14.06 3.99 5.24
CA ASP A 213 13.60 2.65 5.62
C ASP A 213 13.44 2.44 7.15
N ASP A 214 14.01 3.34 7.96
CA ASP A 214 13.94 3.27 9.42
C ASP A 214 12.88 4.24 9.96
N LEU A 215 11.69 3.72 10.26
CA LEU A 215 10.58 4.52 10.81
C LEU A 215 10.92 5.20 12.15
N ALA A 216 11.86 4.65 12.93
CA ALA A 216 12.27 5.26 14.19
C ALA A 216 12.96 6.62 13.94
N LYS A 217 13.72 6.75 12.85
CA LYS A 217 14.34 8.02 12.44
C LYS A 217 13.34 9.05 11.93
N LEU A 218 12.18 8.60 11.45
CA LEU A 218 11.10 9.45 10.97
C LEU A 218 10.15 9.89 12.10
N THR A 219 10.28 9.29 13.29
CA THR A 219 9.44 9.59 14.46
C THR A 219 9.93 10.86 15.17
N PRO A 220 9.12 11.92 15.26
CA PRO A 220 9.50 13.10 16.01
C PRO A 220 9.77 12.80 17.48
N GLN A 221 10.79 13.43 18.05
CA GLN A 221 11.00 13.35 19.50
C GLN A 221 9.92 14.18 20.21
N PRO A 222 9.29 13.65 21.27
CA PRO A 222 8.36 14.44 22.07
C PRO A 222 9.09 15.65 22.69
N ALA A 223 8.45 16.81 22.66
CA ALA A 223 8.98 18.03 23.23
C ALA A 223 9.03 17.97 24.77
#